data_a61769dd30c7a3b73e94f2374b8c4cf9
#
_entry.id   a61769dd30c7a3b73e94f2374b8c4cf9
#
_cell.length_a   1.000
_cell.length_b   1.000
_cell.length_c   1.000
_cell.angle_alpha   90.00
_cell.angle_beta   90.00
_cell.angle_gamma   90.00
#
_symmetry.space_group_name_H-M   'P 1'
#
loop_
_entity.id
_entity.type
_entity.pdbx_description
1 polymer ?
#
loop_
_entity_poly.entity_id
_entity_poly.type
_entity_poly.pdbx_seq_one_letter_code
_entity_poly.pdbx_strand_id
1 'polypeptide(L)'
;MVDLFLDEQFVERLVKLRNEKNVSAREMSMEIGQSESYISNIENGYGMPSLSVFFYICQYLGVTPKDFFDTDARSPSKALELYERMKTLKPEQLNAIEMILDNMK
;
A
#
# COMPACT_ATOMS: atom_id res chain seq x y z
N MET A 1 8.58 25.33 1.72
CA MET A 1 7.29 25.39 1.01
C MET A 1 6.51 24.12 1.26
N VAL A 2 5.27 24.24 1.65
CA VAL A 2 4.42 23.08 1.84
C VAL A 2 3.96 22.60 0.46
N ASP A 3 4.12 21.32 0.21
CA ASP A 3 3.70 20.73 -1.05
C ASP A 3 2.39 19.98 -0.84
N LEU A 4 1.27 20.62 -1.21
CA LEU A 4 -0.05 20.02 -1.10
C LEU A 4 -0.18 18.77 -1.95
N PHE A 5 0.64 18.66 -2.99
CA PHE A 5 0.65 17.48 -3.85
C PHE A 5 1.10 16.24 -3.07
N LEU A 6 2.04 16.40 -2.12
CA LEU A 6 2.48 15.29 -1.27
C LEU A 6 1.35 14.80 -0.36
N ASP A 7 0.54 15.73 0.17
CA ASP A 7 -0.61 15.35 0.99
C ASP A 7 -1.64 14.57 0.17
N GLU A 8 -1.91 15.02 -1.04
CA GLU A 8 -2.83 14.32 -1.94
C GLU A 8 -2.31 12.93 -2.31
N GLN A 9 -1.01 12.80 -2.56
CA GLN A 9 -0.40 11.51 -2.84
C GLN A 9 -0.50 10.56 -1.66
N PHE A 10 -0.32 11.08 -0.45
CA PHE A 10 -0.47 10.29 0.76
C PHE A 10 -1.89 9.73 0.85
N VAL A 11 -2.88 10.60 0.67
CA VAL A 11 -4.29 10.20 0.77
C VAL A 11 -4.64 9.16 -0.29
N GLU A 12 -4.23 9.38 -1.54
CA GLU A 12 -4.48 8.41 -2.60
C GLU A 12 -3.88 7.04 -2.28
N ARG A 13 -2.66 7.04 -1.75
CA ARG A 13 -1.98 5.80 -1.39
C ARG A 13 -2.69 5.09 -0.25
N LEU A 14 -3.10 5.85 0.76
CA LEU A 14 -3.83 5.31 1.91
C LEU A 14 -5.14 4.66 1.46
N VAL A 15 -5.92 5.35 0.64
CA VAL A 15 -7.19 4.83 0.11
C VAL A 15 -6.96 3.55 -0.67
N LYS A 16 -5.96 3.54 -1.54
CA LYS A 16 -5.65 2.38 -2.36
C LYS A 16 -5.30 1.16 -1.51
N LEU A 17 -4.38 1.33 -0.55
CA LEU A 17 -3.94 0.24 0.29
C LEU A 17 -5.06 -0.26 1.20
N ARG A 18 -5.89 0.66 1.72
CA ARG A 18 -7.05 0.29 2.52
C ARG A 18 -8.04 -0.55 1.70
N ASN A 19 -8.33 -0.12 0.47
CA ASN A 19 -9.24 -0.84 -0.40
C ASN A 19 -8.69 -2.22 -0.78
N GLU A 20 -7.39 -2.32 -1.00
CA GLU A 20 -6.76 -3.61 -1.28
C GLU A 20 -6.90 -4.58 -0.11
N LYS A 21 -6.86 -4.06 1.12
CA LYS A 21 -7.09 -4.87 2.32
C LYS A 21 -8.57 -5.18 2.54
N ASN A 22 -9.44 -4.52 1.82
CA ASN A 22 -10.89 -4.73 1.87
C ASN A 22 -11.49 -4.41 3.25
N VAL A 23 -11.06 -3.30 3.82
CA VAL A 23 -11.59 -2.82 5.10
C VAL A 23 -12.14 -1.41 4.94
N SER A 24 -13.14 -1.08 5.77
CA SER A 24 -13.71 0.26 5.79
C SER A 24 -12.78 1.24 6.52
N ALA A 25 -12.94 2.53 6.25
CA ALA A 25 -12.21 3.56 6.98
C ALA A 25 -12.51 3.49 8.47
N ARG A 26 -13.76 3.24 8.83
CA ARG A 26 -14.17 3.10 10.23
C ARG A 26 -13.46 1.93 10.91
N GLU A 27 -13.50 0.76 10.26
CA GLU A 27 -12.86 -0.44 10.81
C GLU A 27 -11.38 -0.21 11.03
N MET A 28 -10.70 0.33 10.01
CA MET A 28 -9.28 0.62 10.13
C MET A 28 -8.98 1.61 11.26
N SER A 29 -9.81 2.66 11.38
CA SER A 29 -9.65 3.66 12.44
C SER A 29 -9.67 3.02 13.82
N MET A 30 -10.63 2.14 14.06
CA MET A 30 -10.78 1.48 15.34
C MET A 30 -9.66 0.49 15.61
N GLU A 31 -9.24 -0.24 14.59
CA GLU A 31 -8.16 -1.23 14.71
C GLU A 31 -6.81 -0.60 15.05
N ILE A 32 -6.56 0.62 14.59
CA ILE A 32 -5.33 1.33 14.94
C ILE A 32 -5.47 2.18 16.21
N GLY A 33 -6.57 2.00 16.96
CA GLY A 33 -6.77 2.65 18.25
C GLY A 33 -7.20 4.10 18.18
N GLN A 34 -7.84 4.52 17.08
CA GLN A 34 -8.29 5.89 16.88
C GLN A 34 -9.83 5.98 16.92
N SER A 35 -10.35 7.21 16.83
CA SER A 35 -11.79 7.42 16.76
C SER A 35 -12.34 6.88 15.44
N GLU A 36 -13.66 6.61 15.41
CA GLU A 36 -14.33 6.00 14.26
C GLU A 36 -14.13 6.78 12.95
N SER A 37 -13.98 8.08 13.01
CA SER A 37 -13.86 8.93 11.83
C SER A 37 -12.43 9.32 11.49
N TYR A 38 -11.44 8.76 12.18
CA TYR A 38 -10.04 9.19 12.05
C TYR A 38 -9.53 9.06 10.62
N ILE A 39 -9.65 7.87 10.06
CA ILE A 39 -9.15 7.59 8.69
C ILE A 39 -9.97 8.37 7.64
N SER A 40 -11.30 8.41 7.79
CA SER A 40 -12.13 9.16 6.84
C SER A 40 -11.80 10.66 6.85
N ASN A 41 -11.47 11.21 8.01
CA ASN A 41 -11.05 12.61 8.10
C ASN A 41 -9.75 12.85 7.33
N ILE A 42 -8.79 11.93 7.44
CA ILE A 42 -7.54 12.04 6.67
C ILE A 42 -7.84 11.93 5.18
N GLU A 43 -8.65 10.96 4.79
CA GLU A 43 -8.99 10.73 3.38
C GLU A 43 -9.75 11.90 2.76
N ASN A 44 -10.46 12.66 3.59
CA ASN A 44 -11.19 13.84 3.15
C ASN A 44 -10.39 15.15 3.27
N GLY A 45 -9.13 15.05 3.65
CA GLY A 45 -8.24 16.20 3.69
C GLY A 45 -8.29 17.02 4.96
N TYR A 46 -8.86 16.49 6.04
CA TYR A 46 -9.02 17.23 7.31
C TYR A 46 -7.87 17.03 8.29
N GLY A 47 -6.78 16.45 7.86
CA GLY A 47 -5.61 16.30 8.70
C GLY A 47 -4.70 15.20 8.20
N MET A 48 -3.57 15.07 8.87
CA MET A 48 -2.58 14.04 8.58
C MET A 48 -2.25 13.30 9.87
N PRO A 49 -1.85 12.04 9.80
CA PRO A 49 -1.49 11.31 11.01
C PRO A 49 -0.18 11.82 11.58
N SER A 50 0.00 11.65 12.89
CA SER A 50 1.32 11.78 13.49
C SER A 50 2.22 10.67 12.96
N LEU A 51 3.53 10.83 13.13
CA LEU A 51 4.48 9.81 12.69
C LEU A 51 4.22 8.48 13.39
N SER A 52 3.91 8.50 14.67
CA SER A 52 3.61 7.28 15.43
C SER A 52 2.39 6.55 14.86
N VAL A 53 1.32 7.30 14.59
CA VAL A 53 0.11 6.70 14.02
C VAL A 53 0.36 6.23 12.60
N PHE A 54 1.19 6.93 11.84
CA PHE A 54 1.56 6.48 10.50
C PHE A 54 2.22 5.09 10.55
N PHE A 55 3.10 4.84 11.52
CA PHE A 55 3.70 3.53 11.67
C PHE A 55 2.66 2.45 12.00
N TYR A 56 1.66 2.78 12.84
CA TYR A 56 0.55 1.86 13.11
C TYR A 56 -0.26 1.57 11.84
N ILE A 57 -0.48 2.60 11.01
CA ILE A 57 -1.16 2.44 9.72
C ILE A 57 -0.40 1.44 8.84
N CYS A 58 0.90 1.62 8.70
CA CYS A 58 1.74 0.72 7.91
C CYS A 58 1.69 -0.70 8.45
N GLN A 59 1.81 -0.86 9.76
CA GLN A 59 1.75 -2.17 10.40
C GLN A 59 0.40 -2.85 10.13
N TYR A 60 -0.69 -2.11 10.28
CA TYR A 60 -2.02 -2.63 10.03
C TYR A 60 -2.20 -3.05 8.56
N LEU A 61 -1.70 -2.24 7.64
CA LEU A 61 -1.79 -2.51 6.21
C LEU A 61 -0.81 -3.59 5.73
N GLY A 62 0.15 -3.97 6.57
CA GLY A 62 1.14 -4.98 6.21
C GLY A 62 2.20 -4.50 5.23
N VAL A 63 2.50 -3.20 5.24
CA VAL A 63 3.54 -2.62 4.38
C VAL A 63 4.56 -1.89 5.23
N THR A 64 5.79 -1.77 4.72
CA THR A 64 6.79 -0.91 5.35
C THR A 64 6.50 0.54 4.98
N PRO A 65 7.02 1.52 5.75
CA PRO A 65 6.91 2.93 5.34
C PRO A 65 7.47 3.19 3.94
N LYS A 66 8.56 2.51 3.57
CA LYS A 66 9.11 2.61 2.23
C LYS A 66 8.10 2.14 1.17
N ASP A 67 7.52 0.97 1.39
CA ASP A 67 6.54 0.41 0.46
C ASP A 67 5.28 1.27 0.37
N PHE A 68 4.90 1.89 1.48
CA PHE A 68 3.76 2.80 1.47
C PHE A 68 3.95 3.91 0.44
N PHE A 69 5.16 4.47 0.36
CA PHE A 69 5.46 5.57 -0.55
C PHE A 69 5.97 5.12 -1.91
N ASP A 70 6.09 3.83 -2.15
CA ASP A 70 6.56 3.30 -3.44
C ASP A 70 5.39 3.24 -4.41
N THR A 71 5.15 4.34 -5.10
CA THR A 71 4.06 4.46 -6.07
C THR A 71 4.36 3.78 -7.40
N ASP A 72 5.60 3.42 -7.64
CA ASP A 72 5.99 2.67 -8.84
C ASP A 72 5.58 1.21 -8.72
N ALA A 73 5.52 0.68 -7.51
CA ALA A 73 5.00 -0.66 -7.27
C ALA A 73 3.48 -0.60 -7.34
N ARG A 74 2.89 -1.24 -8.34
CA ARG A 74 1.45 -1.22 -8.54
C ARG A 74 0.69 -1.90 -7.42
N SER A 75 1.30 -2.89 -6.79
CA SER A 75 0.77 -3.59 -5.62
C SER A 75 1.94 -4.28 -4.95
N PRO A 76 2.51 -3.71 -3.88
CA PRO A 76 3.65 -4.34 -3.22
C PRO A 76 3.34 -5.76 -2.76
N SER A 77 2.14 -5.99 -2.24
CA SER A 77 1.73 -7.32 -1.79
C SER A 77 1.58 -8.30 -2.95
N LYS A 78 1.11 -7.84 -4.11
CA LYS A 78 0.98 -8.69 -5.30
C LYS A 78 2.34 -9.04 -5.87
N ALA A 79 3.25 -8.08 -5.95
CA ALA A 79 4.60 -8.33 -6.43
C ALA A 79 5.33 -9.34 -5.54
N LEU A 80 5.20 -9.21 -4.23
CA LEU A 80 5.80 -10.13 -3.29
C LEU A 80 5.19 -11.53 -3.42
N GLU A 81 3.88 -11.62 -3.53
CA GLU A 81 3.18 -12.88 -3.74
C GLU A 81 3.71 -13.59 -4.98
N LEU A 82 3.83 -12.86 -6.10
CA LEU A 82 4.35 -13.43 -7.34
C LEU A 82 5.80 -13.88 -7.19
N TYR A 83 6.63 -13.11 -6.50
CA TYR A 83 8.02 -13.46 -6.23
C TYR A 83 8.11 -14.78 -5.46
N GLU A 84 7.30 -14.92 -4.40
CA GLU A 84 7.30 -16.13 -3.59
C GLU A 84 6.86 -17.36 -4.41
N ARG A 85 5.86 -17.19 -5.28
CA ARG A 85 5.42 -18.27 -6.16
C ARG A 85 6.49 -18.64 -7.18
N MET A 86 7.25 -17.65 -7.66
CA MET A 86 8.30 -17.90 -8.65
C MET A 86 9.46 -18.71 -8.09
N LYS A 87 9.71 -18.64 -6.79
CA LYS A 87 10.78 -19.40 -6.14
C LYS A 87 10.61 -20.91 -6.30
N THR A 88 9.38 -21.38 -6.48
CA THR A 88 9.07 -22.82 -6.54
C THR A 88 8.97 -23.34 -7.97
N LEU A 89 9.16 -22.48 -8.96
CA LEU A 89 9.04 -22.85 -10.36
C LEU A 89 10.31 -23.53 -10.90
N LYS A 90 10.11 -24.39 -11.89
CA LYS A 90 11.21 -25.02 -12.59
C LYS A 90 11.88 -24.03 -13.54
N PRO A 91 13.17 -24.26 -13.91
CA PRO A 91 13.87 -23.33 -14.81
C PRO A 91 13.15 -23.04 -16.12
N GLU A 92 12.53 -24.05 -16.76
CA GLU A 92 11.80 -23.84 -18.00
C GLU A 92 10.58 -22.96 -17.81
N GLN A 93 9.93 -23.01 -16.63
CA GLN A 93 8.80 -22.16 -16.31
C GLN A 93 9.26 -20.71 -16.07
N LEU A 94 10.39 -20.53 -15.40
CA LEU A 94 10.97 -19.21 -15.21
C LEU A 94 11.38 -18.59 -16.53
N ASN A 95 11.92 -19.38 -17.45
CA ASN A 95 12.28 -18.90 -18.79
C ASN A 95 11.04 -18.42 -19.56
N ALA A 96 9.92 -19.11 -19.40
CA ALA A 96 8.67 -18.70 -20.04
C ALA A 96 8.19 -17.34 -19.51
N ILE A 97 8.30 -17.13 -18.20
CA ILE A 97 7.93 -15.86 -17.58
C ILE A 97 8.86 -14.74 -18.07
N GLU A 98 10.16 -15.02 -18.15
CA GLU A 98 11.14 -14.05 -18.65
C GLU A 98 10.80 -13.62 -20.07
N MET A 99 10.41 -14.53 -20.93
CA MET A 99 10.00 -14.21 -22.30
C MET A 99 8.77 -13.29 -22.32
N ILE A 100 7.80 -13.53 -21.44
CA ILE A 100 6.63 -12.66 -21.34
C ILE A 100 7.05 -11.25 -20.93
N LEU A 101 7.92 -11.13 -19.93
CA LEU A 101 8.40 -9.84 -19.46
C LEU A 101 9.16 -9.09 -20.55
N ASP A 102 9.98 -9.79 -21.31
CA ASP A 102 10.76 -9.18 -22.40
C ASP A 102 9.86 -8.65 -23.51
N ASN A 103 8.73 -9.31 -23.77
CA ASN A 103 7.80 -8.91 -24.81
C ASN A 103 6.86 -7.78 -24.39
N MET A 104 6.91 -7.38 -23.14
CA MET A 104 6.06 -6.28 -22.62
C MET A 104 6.68 -4.89 -22.76
N LYS A 105 7.86 -4.81 -23.34
CA LYS A 105 8.56 -3.53 -23.53
C LYS A 105 8.00 -2.73 -24.70
#